data_a1d050a0523245883ceeb044795f00b9
#
_entry.id   a1d050a0523245883ceeb044795f00b9
#
_cell.length_a   1.000
_cell.length_b   1.000
_cell.length_c   1.000
_cell.angle_alpha   90.00
_cell.angle_beta   90.00
_cell.angle_gamma   90.00
#
_symmetry.space_group_name_H-M   'P 1'
#
loop_
_entity.id
_entity.type
_entity.pdbx_description
1 polymer ?
#
loop_
_entity_poly.entity_id
_entity_poly.type
_entity_poly.pdbx_seq_one_letter_code
_entity_poly.pdbx_strand_id
1 'polypeptide(L)'
;MPLGPTLETARLILRPTAAEDFDGWAAFMADEEAARFVGGVSPPATVWRALRTMAGAWALDGFAMFSVIEKSTGAWVGRLGPWYPGGWPAREVGWGIARAHWGKGYAVEGAAAAMDWAVDVLGWSDIIHCIDPANVNSQRVAEELGSRNRGP
;
A
#
# COMPACT_ATOMS: atom_id res chain seq x y z
N MET A 1 12.31 8.37 -16.66
CA MET A 1 11.30 9.26 -16.06
C MET A 1 10.61 8.56 -14.90
N PRO A 2 10.54 9.15 -13.73
CA PRO A 2 9.77 8.56 -12.65
C PRO A 2 8.27 8.58 -12.97
N LEU A 3 7.57 7.53 -12.51
CA LEU A 3 6.12 7.43 -12.72
C LEU A 3 5.32 8.38 -11.83
N GLY A 4 5.93 8.85 -10.73
CA GLY A 4 5.28 9.73 -9.78
C GLY A 4 6.27 10.23 -8.73
N PRO A 5 5.78 10.88 -7.66
CA PRO A 5 6.64 11.48 -6.65
C PRO A 5 7.24 10.44 -5.71
N THR A 6 8.31 10.86 -5.02
CA THR A 6 8.86 10.14 -3.88
C THR A 6 8.54 10.93 -2.62
N LEU A 7 7.95 10.26 -1.64
CA LEU A 7 7.67 10.82 -0.32
C LEU A 7 8.65 10.24 0.69
N GLU A 8 8.96 11.02 1.71
CA GLU A 8 9.79 10.54 2.81
C GLU A 8 9.09 10.72 4.14
N THR A 9 9.25 9.74 5.01
CA THR A 9 8.89 9.83 6.42
C THR A 9 10.15 9.65 7.27
N ALA A 10 9.99 9.59 8.58
CA ALA A 10 11.15 9.42 9.46
C ALA A 10 11.97 8.15 9.12
N ARG A 11 11.31 7.05 8.79
CA ARG A 11 11.97 5.75 8.58
C ARG A 11 11.77 5.14 7.20
N LEU A 12 10.90 5.73 6.36
CA LEU A 12 10.47 5.13 5.10
C LEU A 12 10.67 6.07 3.92
N ILE A 13 10.88 5.45 2.76
CA ILE A 13 10.74 6.10 1.46
C ILE A 13 9.54 5.48 0.78
N LEU A 14 8.63 6.32 0.29
CA LEU A 14 7.48 5.90 -0.50
C LEU A 14 7.71 6.36 -1.93
N ARG A 15 7.82 5.44 -2.85
CA ARG A 15 8.05 5.74 -4.26
C ARG A 15 7.17 4.90 -5.17
N PRO A 16 6.93 5.33 -6.41
CA PRO A 16 6.21 4.48 -7.36
C PRO A 16 6.87 3.12 -7.54
N THR A 17 6.08 2.15 -7.97
CA THR A 17 6.50 0.79 -8.25
C THR A 17 7.65 0.76 -9.26
N ALA A 18 8.64 -0.09 -9.01
CA ALA A 18 9.77 -0.33 -9.89
C ALA A 18 9.97 -1.83 -10.12
N ALA A 19 10.62 -2.18 -11.22
CA ALA A 19 10.86 -3.58 -11.56
C ALA A 19 11.65 -4.34 -10.47
N GLU A 20 12.55 -3.65 -9.78
CA GLU A 20 13.34 -4.20 -8.68
C GLU A 20 12.51 -4.61 -7.46
N ASP A 21 11.25 -4.21 -7.38
CA ASP A 21 10.35 -4.55 -6.27
C ASP A 21 9.81 -5.97 -6.36
N PHE A 22 10.01 -6.63 -7.50
CA PHE A 22 9.40 -7.93 -7.77
C PHE A 22 9.73 -8.99 -6.71
N ASP A 23 11.00 -9.14 -6.35
CA ASP A 23 11.40 -10.19 -5.41
C ASP A 23 10.77 -10.00 -4.03
N GLY A 24 10.77 -8.78 -3.50
CA GLY A 24 10.13 -8.47 -2.23
C GLY A 24 8.61 -8.67 -2.27
N TRP A 25 7.98 -8.23 -3.36
CA TRP A 25 6.54 -8.39 -3.53
C TRP A 25 6.15 -9.86 -3.69
N ALA A 26 6.92 -10.63 -4.45
CA ALA A 26 6.67 -12.06 -4.62
C ALA A 26 6.79 -12.81 -3.30
N ALA A 27 7.79 -12.49 -2.48
CA ALA A 27 7.94 -13.07 -1.14
C ALA A 27 6.77 -12.69 -0.22
N PHE A 28 6.30 -11.45 -0.28
CA PHE A 28 5.13 -10.98 0.46
C PHE A 28 3.88 -11.78 0.08
N MET A 29 3.62 -11.98 -1.20
CA MET A 29 2.44 -12.69 -1.67
C MET A 29 2.56 -14.22 -1.57
N ALA A 30 3.74 -14.75 -1.32
CA ALA A 30 3.96 -16.17 -1.05
C ALA A 30 3.74 -16.54 0.43
N ASP A 31 3.72 -15.55 1.32
CA ASP A 31 3.52 -15.74 2.75
C ASP A 31 2.01 -15.77 3.06
N GLU A 32 1.51 -16.90 3.56
CA GLU A 32 0.08 -17.06 3.87
C GLU A 32 -0.45 -15.99 4.84
N GLU A 33 0.31 -15.66 5.87
CA GLU A 33 -0.12 -14.68 6.86
C GLU A 33 -0.17 -13.27 6.26
N ALA A 34 0.89 -12.87 5.54
CA ALA A 34 0.94 -11.54 4.93
C ALA A 34 -0.10 -11.37 3.83
N ALA A 35 -0.33 -12.40 3.02
CA ALA A 35 -1.24 -12.36 1.89
C ALA A 35 -2.71 -12.59 2.27
N ARG A 36 -2.99 -13.04 3.48
CA ARG A 36 -4.30 -13.52 3.92
C ARG A 36 -5.46 -12.58 3.57
N PHE A 37 -5.29 -11.29 3.77
CA PHE A 37 -6.35 -10.29 3.56
C PHE A 37 -6.13 -9.41 2.32
N VAL A 38 -5.16 -9.77 1.46
CA VAL A 38 -4.88 -9.03 0.23
C VAL A 38 -5.00 -9.93 -1.01
N GLY A 39 -5.95 -10.85 -0.96
CA GLY A 39 -6.26 -11.75 -2.07
C GLY A 39 -5.77 -13.18 -1.87
N GLY A 40 -5.06 -13.48 -0.78
CA GLY A 40 -4.48 -14.79 -0.53
C GLY A 40 -3.16 -15.00 -1.27
N VAL A 41 -2.51 -16.14 -1.03
CA VAL A 41 -1.24 -16.49 -1.66
C VAL A 41 -1.35 -16.46 -3.18
N SER A 42 -0.38 -15.84 -3.82
CA SER A 42 -0.31 -15.73 -5.27
C SER A 42 1.04 -16.22 -5.80
N PRO A 43 1.06 -16.94 -6.94
CA PRO A 43 2.31 -17.38 -7.56
C PRO A 43 3.06 -16.20 -8.18
N PRO A 44 4.39 -16.34 -8.43
CA PRO A 44 5.20 -15.26 -9.00
C PRO A 44 4.65 -14.65 -10.29
N ALA A 45 4.05 -15.45 -11.17
CA ALA A 45 3.47 -14.95 -12.42
C ALA A 45 2.31 -13.97 -12.18
N THR A 46 1.50 -14.21 -11.14
CA THR A 46 0.42 -13.31 -10.76
C THR A 46 0.98 -12.01 -10.16
N VAL A 47 2.02 -12.12 -9.34
CA VAL A 47 2.71 -10.95 -8.78
C VAL A 47 3.35 -10.11 -9.88
N TRP A 48 3.94 -10.74 -10.90
CA TRP A 48 4.50 -10.05 -12.06
C TRP A 48 3.44 -9.15 -12.72
N ARG A 49 2.23 -9.69 -12.92
CA ARG A 49 1.11 -8.92 -13.50
C ARG A 49 0.62 -7.81 -12.55
N ALA A 50 0.52 -8.11 -11.25
CA ALA A 50 0.08 -7.13 -10.26
C ALA A 50 1.04 -5.93 -10.20
N LEU A 51 2.33 -6.18 -10.26
CA LEU A 51 3.35 -5.14 -10.27
C LEU A 51 3.20 -4.24 -11.49
N ARG A 52 2.96 -4.83 -12.66
CA ARG A 52 2.76 -4.07 -13.91
C ARG A 52 1.43 -3.32 -13.91
N THR A 53 0.40 -3.89 -13.34
CA THR A 53 -0.89 -3.20 -13.15
C THR A 53 -0.69 -1.95 -12.28
N MET A 54 0.06 -2.08 -11.20
CA MET A 54 0.35 -0.95 -10.30
C MET A 54 1.15 0.14 -11.02
N ALA A 55 2.19 -0.25 -11.75
CA ALA A 55 2.99 0.68 -12.55
C ALA A 55 2.14 1.34 -13.65
N GLY A 56 1.27 0.57 -14.29
CA GLY A 56 0.31 1.08 -15.28
C GLY A 56 -0.65 2.10 -14.68
N ALA A 57 -1.15 1.86 -13.49
CA ALA A 57 -2.01 2.81 -12.78
C ALA A 57 -1.29 4.13 -12.52
N TRP A 58 -0.03 4.09 -12.08
CA TRP A 58 0.78 5.31 -11.95
C TRP A 58 0.87 6.08 -13.27
N ALA A 59 1.13 5.37 -14.37
CA ALA A 59 1.30 6.00 -15.68
C ALA A 59 -0.04 6.57 -16.23
N LEU A 60 -1.13 5.85 -16.03
CA LEU A 60 -2.42 6.21 -16.64
C LEU A 60 -3.26 7.13 -15.76
N ASP A 61 -3.24 6.94 -14.45
CA ASP A 61 -4.10 7.67 -13.52
C ASP A 61 -3.36 8.79 -12.77
N GLY A 62 -2.04 8.75 -12.78
CA GLY A 62 -1.22 9.71 -12.03
C GLY A 62 -1.08 9.40 -10.56
N PHE A 63 -1.63 8.29 -10.09
CA PHE A 63 -1.47 7.79 -8.73
C PHE A 63 -1.70 6.29 -8.67
N ALA A 64 -1.08 5.65 -7.69
CA ALA A 64 -1.32 4.27 -7.29
C ALA A 64 -0.71 4.08 -5.90
N MET A 65 -0.66 2.83 -5.40
CA MET A 65 0.07 2.56 -4.17
C MET A 65 1.56 2.77 -4.38
N PHE A 66 2.22 3.30 -3.36
CA PHE A 66 3.67 3.41 -3.32
C PHE A 66 4.29 2.09 -2.91
N SER A 67 5.46 1.79 -3.44
CA SER A 67 6.38 0.83 -2.82
C SER A 67 7.00 1.48 -1.59
N VAL A 68 7.11 0.73 -0.51
CA VAL A 68 7.63 1.20 0.77
C VAL A 68 9.03 0.64 0.97
N ILE A 69 10.01 1.52 1.13
CA ILE A 69 11.41 1.15 1.32
C ILE A 69 11.82 1.57 2.73
N GLU A 70 12.40 0.64 3.48
CA GLU A 70 12.97 0.92 4.79
C GLU A 70 14.30 1.65 4.61
N LYS A 71 14.43 2.86 5.15
CA LYS A 71 15.63 3.69 4.98
C LYS A 71 16.89 3.01 5.52
N SER A 72 16.77 2.33 6.66
CA SER A 72 17.94 1.75 7.33
C SER A 72 18.58 0.58 6.59
N THR A 73 17.82 -0.10 5.71
CA THR A 73 18.29 -1.31 5.01
C THR A 73 18.20 -1.22 3.50
N GLY A 74 17.36 -0.32 2.98
CA GLY A 74 17.05 -0.27 1.55
C GLY A 74 16.08 -1.37 1.09
N ALA A 75 15.52 -2.15 2.03
CA ALA A 75 14.63 -3.25 1.70
C ALA A 75 13.22 -2.77 1.33
N TRP A 76 12.62 -3.44 0.35
CA TRP A 76 11.20 -3.32 0.08
C TRP A 76 10.43 -4.00 1.23
N VAL A 77 9.57 -3.26 1.91
CA VAL A 77 8.86 -3.79 3.09
C VAL A 77 7.35 -3.85 2.90
N GLY A 78 6.85 -3.35 1.79
CA GLY A 78 5.43 -3.39 1.53
C GLY A 78 4.99 -2.42 0.44
N ARG A 79 3.68 -2.27 0.35
CA ARG A 79 3.04 -1.30 -0.54
C ARG A 79 1.86 -0.66 0.17
N LEU A 80 1.65 0.61 -0.06
CA LEU A 80 0.51 1.33 0.51
C LEU A 80 0.26 2.62 -0.27
N GLY A 81 -0.94 3.13 -0.15
CA GLY A 81 -1.27 4.44 -0.71
C GLY A 81 -2.60 4.47 -1.43
N PRO A 82 -2.80 5.49 -2.29
CA PRO A 82 -4.03 5.70 -3.01
C PRO A 82 -4.34 4.55 -3.96
N TRP A 83 -5.59 4.11 -3.95
CA TRP A 83 -6.05 3.02 -4.80
C TRP A 83 -7.50 3.26 -5.22
N TYR A 84 -7.74 3.33 -6.51
CA TYR A 84 -9.08 3.57 -7.03
C TYR A 84 -9.25 2.98 -8.43
N PRO A 85 -9.17 1.63 -8.55
CA PRO A 85 -9.36 0.98 -9.84
C PRO A 85 -10.83 1.04 -10.28
N GLY A 86 -11.06 0.78 -11.56
CA GLY A 86 -12.41 0.68 -12.11
C GLY A 86 -13.27 -0.31 -11.31
N GLY A 87 -14.47 0.12 -10.94
CA GLY A 87 -15.38 -0.69 -10.14
C GLY A 87 -15.16 -0.64 -8.63
N TRP A 88 -14.17 0.10 -8.16
CA TRP A 88 -13.93 0.26 -6.73
C TRP A 88 -15.01 1.13 -6.07
N PRO A 89 -15.43 0.83 -4.82
CA PRO A 89 -16.55 1.53 -4.18
C PRO A 89 -16.30 3.01 -3.92
N ALA A 90 -15.06 3.39 -3.61
CA ALA A 90 -14.66 4.77 -3.36
C ALA A 90 -13.14 4.88 -3.39
N ARG A 91 -12.63 6.10 -3.23
CA ARG A 91 -11.20 6.37 -3.17
C ARG A 91 -10.62 5.80 -1.89
N GLU A 92 -9.74 4.84 -2.03
CA GLU A 92 -9.13 4.12 -0.91
C GLU A 92 -7.68 4.52 -0.70
N VAL A 93 -7.22 4.54 0.56
CA VAL A 93 -5.83 4.38 0.92
C VAL A 93 -5.71 3.02 1.62
N GLY A 94 -4.99 2.11 0.97
CA GLY A 94 -4.77 0.76 1.47
C GLY A 94 -3.32 0.53 1.87
N TRP A 95 -3.05 -0.57 2.54
CA TRP A 95 -1.71 -0.95 2.98
C TRP A 95 -1.52 -2.45 3.05
N GLY A 96 -0.29 -2.88 2.81
CA GLY A 96 0.16 -4.24 3.00
C GLY A 96 1.64 -4.22 3.32
N ILE A 97 2.03 -4.73 4.50
CA ILE A 97 3.40 -4.77 4.98
C ILE A 97 3.85 -6.22 5.10
N ALA A 98 5.06 -6.53 4.64
CA ALA A 98 5.66 -7.84 4.76
C ALA A 98 5.79 -8.24 6.25
N ARG A 99 5.54 -9.52 6.55
CA ARG A 99 5.41 -10.01 7.92
C ARG A 99 6.62 -9.69 8.80
N ALA A 100 7.84 -9.78 8.25
CA ALA A 100 9.06 -9.50 8.98
C ALA A 100 9.14 -8.07 9.54
N HIS A 101 8.30 -7.17 9.02
CA HIS A 101 8.26 -5.75 9.42
C HIS A 101 7.00 -5.36 10.17
N TRP A 102 6.17 -6.33 10.56
CA TRP A 102 5.02 -6.08 11.41
C TRP A 102 5.44 -5.62 12.82
N GLY A 103 4.57 -4.88 13.47
CA GLY A 103 4.82 -4.41 14.83
C GLY A 103 5.76 -3.21 14.94
N LYS A 104 6.21 -2.66 13.81
CA LYS A 104 7.11 -1.49 13.77
C LYS A 104 6.37 -0.15 13.59
N GLY A 105 5.07 -0.19 13.31
CA GLY A 105 4.28 1.01 13.04
C GLY A 105 4.40 1.54 11.61
N TYR A 106 4.95 0.78 10.70
CA TYR A 106 5.19 1.22 9.31
C TYR A 106 3.91 1.49 8.53
N ALA A 107 2.86 0.68 8.74
CA ALA A 107 1.59 0.90 8.05
C ALA A 107 0.99 2.26 8.41
N VAL A 108 0.98 2.61 9.69
CA VAL A 108 0.48 3.92 10.16
C VAL A 108 1.35 5.06 9.63
N GLU A 109 2.66 4.94 9.78
CA GLU A 109 3.60 5.97 9.33
C GLU A 109 3.49 6.24 7.82
N GLY A 110 3.49 5.19 7.03
CA GLY A 110 3.41 5.30 5.58
C GLY A 110 2.02 5.73 5.09
N ALA A 111 0.97 5.14 5.63
CA ALA A 111 -0.40 5.49 5.23
C ALA A 111 -0.76 6.93 5.59
N ALA A 112 -0.29 7.44 6.73
CA ALA A 112 -0.50 8.84 7.08
C ALA A 112 0.10 9.79 6.04
N ALA A 113 1.33 9.52 5.62
CA ALA A 113 2.00 10.32 4.59
C ALA A 113 1.28 10.22 3.24
N ALA A 114 0.82 9.02 2.87
CA ALA A 114 0.08 8.80 1.63
C ALA A 114 -1.28 9.51 1.66
N MET A 115 -1.97 9.50 2.80
CA MET A 115 -3.24 10.22 2.97
C MET A 115 -3.04 11.73 2.84
N ASP A 116 -2.01 12.28 3.46
CA ASP A 116 -1.69 13.71 3.34
C ASP A 116 -1.42 14.08 1.87
N TRP A 117 -0.66 13.26 1.18
CA TRP A 117 -0.40 13.47 -0.25
C TRP A 117 -1.69 13.40 -1.08
N ALA A 118 -2.57 12.43 -0.79
CA ALA A 118 -3.83 12.30 -1.51
C ALA A 118 -4.74 13.51 -1.30
N VAL A 119 -4.79 14.05 -0.08
CA VAL A 119 -5.56 15.26 0.22
C VAL A 119 -4.93 16.48 -0.45
N ASP A 120 -3.64 16.68 -0.27
CA ASP A 120 -2.96 17.92 -0.67
C ASP A 120 -2.71 18.00 -2.18
N VAL A 121 -2.39 16.87 -2.82
CA VAL A 121 -2.01 16.83 -4.24
C VAL A 121 -3.13 16.30 -5.12
N LEU A 122 -3.79 15.20 -4.74
CA LEU A 122 -4.87 14.63 -5.53
C LEU A 122 -6.23 15.31 -5.27
N GLY A 123 -6.35 16.10 -4.20
CA GLY A 123 -7.58 16.77 -3.83
C GLY A 123 -8.65 15.83 -3.28
N TRP A 124 -8.27 14.68 -2.76
CA TRP A 124 -9.21 13.72 -2.18
C TRP A 124 -9.77 14.23 -0.86
N SER A 125 -11.07 14.03 -0.63
CA SER A 125 -11.76 14.50 0.57
C SER A 125 -12.41 13.39 1.39
N ASP A 126 -12.85 12.31 0.76
CA ASP A 126 -13.48 11.19 1.45
C ASP A 126 -12.68 9.93 1.15
N ILE A 127 -11.77 9.59 2.05
CA ILE A 127 -10.88 8.45 1.91
C ILE A 127 -11.42 7.29 2.73
N ILE A 128 -11.55 6.13 2.10
CA ILE A 128 -11.96 4.89 2.79
C ILE A 128 -10.78 3.92 2.91
N HIS A 129 -10.95 2.93 3.76
CA HIS A 129 -10.11 1.76 3.86
C HIS A 129 -11.00 0.52 3.79
N CYS A 130 -10.77 -0.35 2.80
CA CYS A 130 -11.51 -1.59 2.67
C CYS A 130 -10.79 -2.67 3.49
N ILE A 131 -11.37 -3.05 4.61
CA ILE A 131 -10.74 -3.98 5.56
C ILE A 131 -11.67 -5.15 5.82
N ASP A 132 -11.15 -6.38 5.68
CA ASP A 132 -11.87 -7.59 6.07
C ASP A 132 -12.19 -7.51 7.57
N PRO A 133 -13.44 -7.81 8.00
CA PRO A 133 -13.80 -7.78 9.42
C PRO A 133 -12.92 -8.65 10.32
N ALA A 134 -12.31 -9.70 9.79
CA ALA A 134 -11.40 -10.56 10.53
C ALA A 134 -9.99 -9.96 10.68
N ASN A 135 -9.66 -8.92 9.93
CA ASN A 135 -8.34 -8.30 9.94
C ASN A 135 -8.26 -7.25 11.05
N VAL A 136 -8.07 -7.71 12.28
CA VAL A 136 -8.03 -6.85 13.47
C VAL A 136 -6.85 -5.87 13.43
N ASN A 137 -5.69 -6.31 12.93
CA ASN A 137 -4.50 -5.45 12.86
C ASN A 137 -4.72 -4.25 11.94
N SER A 138 -5.33 -4.45 10.77
CA SER A 138 -5.64 -3.35 9.86
C SER A 138 -6.71 -2.41 10.42
N GLN A 139 -7.67 -2.93 11.19
CA GLN A 139 -8.63 -2.08 11.89
C GLN A 139 -7.95 -1.15 12.89
N ARG A 140 -6.93 -1.65 13.62
CA ARG A 140 -6.14 -0.82 14.54
C ARG A 140 -5.35 0.25 13.79
N VAL A 141 -4.77 -0.09 12.64
CA VAL A 141 -4.09 0.90 11.79
C VAL A 141 -5.06 2.01 11.40
N ALA A 142 -6.26 1.65 10.93
CA ALA A 142 -7.29 2.62 10.56
C ALA A 142 -7.68 3.53 11.74
N GLU A 143 -7.86 2.97 12.92
CA GLU A 143 -8.17 3.73 14.14
C GLU A 143 -7.04 4.72 14.49
N GLU A 144 -5.80 4.28 14.43
CA GLU A 144 -4.64 5.13 14.69
C GLU A 144 -4.51 6.26 13.67
N LEU A 145 -4.99 6.06 12.44
CA LEU A 145 -5.06 7.10 11.42
C LEU A 145 -6.24 8.08 11.65
N GLY A 146 -7.10 7.80 12.61
CA GLY A 146 -8.27 8.63 12.89
C GLY A 146 -9.52 8.24 12.10
N SER A 147 -9.49 7.14 11.39
CA SER A 147 -10.62 6.65 10.60
C SER A 147 -11.65 5.96 11.48
N ARG A 148 -12.91 5.95 11.01
CA ARG A 148 -14.01 5.31 11.72
C ARG A 148 -14.59 4.18 10.91
N ASN A 149 -14.98 3.09 11.59
CA ASN A 149 -15.67 1.98 10.96
C ASN A 149 -17.10 2.40 10.58
N ARG A 150 -17.42 2.29 9.31
CA ARG A 150 -18.75 2.61 8.77
C ARG A 150 -19.62 1.36 8.56
N GLY A 151 -19.13 0.18 8.94
CA GLY A 151 -19.77 -1.11 8.71
C GLY A 151 -19.44 -1.70 7.34
N PRO A 152 -20.17 -2.77 6.94
CA PRO A 152 -19.93 -3.47 5.69
C PRO A 152 -20.28 -2.63 4.44
#